data_c1daaec4016f31837f72097aef197112
#
_entry.id   c1daaec4016f31837f72097aef197112
#
_cell.length_a   1.000
_cell.length_b   1.000
_cell.length_c   1.000
_cell.angle_alpha   90.00
_cell.angle_beta   90.00
_cell.angle_gamma   90.00
#
_symmetry.space_group_name_H-M   'P 1'
#
loop_
_entity.id
_entity.type
_entity.pdbx_description
1 polymer ?
#
loop_
_entity_poly.entity_id
_entity_poly.type
_entity_poly.pdbx_seq_one_letter_code
_entity_poly.pdbx_strand_id
1 'polypeptide(L)'
;EHGSSVSESTMTVKPSQTQDKSQMYGVSQPDWPSPVNDQERRLFTLVDVLEYRPRTGEGGSNSDYRWDLEGWYGGDHNRLWFKSEGQRDTAFKADYDVDFQLLYGRFLWKHYDIQVGGRMETQSFRGGNVARGMGVIGLQGIVPYNYEFESALFIDQRGAVSARLSYTKDFLLTQRLIFQGRFETNLALQRVEEFTTGSGLNNLEFGARLRYEVRRE
;
A
#
# COMPACT_ATOMS: atom_id res chain seq x y z
N GLU A 1 -89.14 -14.36 0.67
CA GLU A 1 -88.25 -13.70 -0.27
C GLU A 1 -86.84 -13.66 0.36
N HIS A 2 -85.96 -14.34 -0.31
CA HIS A 2 -84.61 -14.59 0.14
C HIS A 2 -83.70 -13.42 -0.12
N GLY A 3 -83.13 -12.85 0.92
CA GLY A 3 -82.00 -11.94 0.84
C GLY A 3 -80.72 -12.67 1.23
N SER A 4 -79.89 -13.00 0.28
CA SER A 4 -78.58 -13.60 0.48
C SER A 4 -77.56 -12.53 0.84
N SER A 5 -77.04 -12.60 2.06
CA SER A 5 -75.90 -11.80 2.50
C SER A 5 -74.59 -12.39 1.95
N VAL A 6 -73.97 -11.65 1.07
CA VAL A 6 -72.61 -11.95 0.59
C VAL A 6 -71.63 -11.51 1.66
N SER A 7 -70.93 -12.44 2.30
CA SER A 7 -69.86 -12.17 3.23
C SER A 7 -68.57 -11.92 2.43
N GLU A 8 -68.10 -10.69 2.45
CA GLU A 8 -66.83 -10.24 1.89
C GLU A 8 -65.69 -10.73 2.79
N SER A 9 -65.02 -11.81 2.37
CA SER A 9 -63.83 -12.32 3.04
C SER A 9 -62.64 -11.50 2.64
N THR A 10 -62.20 -10.60 3.53
CA THR A 10 -60.97 -9.85 3.39
C THR A 10 -59.78 -10.81 3.47
N MET A 11 -59.16 -11.12 2.33
CA MET A 11 -57.90 -11.85 2.28
C MET A 11 -56.79 -10.96 2.84
N THR A 12 -56.41 -11.22 4.06
CA THR A 12 -55.17 -10.66 4.64
C THR A 12 -53.99 -11.37 4.00
N VAL A 13 -53.33 -10.70 3.05
CA VAL A 13 -52.09 -11.19 2.50
C VAL A 13 -51.03 -11.09 3.58
N LYS A 14 -50.63 -12.19 4.18
CA LYS A 14 -49.44 -12.28 5.01
C LYS A 14 -48.23 -11.92 4.18
N PRO A 15 -47.29 -11.07 4.70
CA PRO A 15 -46.06 -10.81 3.99
C PRO A 15 -45.30 -12.13 3.81
N SER A 16 -44.92 -12.40 2.58
CA SER A 16 -44.09 -13.52 2.19
C SER A 16 -42.87 -13.59 3.10
N GLN A 17 -42.79 -14.62 3.93
CA GLN A 17 -41.53 -14.96 4.60
C GLN A 17 -40.50 -15.19 3.51
N THR A 18 -39.43 -14.45 3.58
CA THR A 18 -38.24 -14.70 2.77
C THR A 18 -37.80 -16.13 3.07
N GLN A 19 -38.17 -17.06 2.20
CA GLN A 19 -37.71 -18.45 2.30
C GLN A 19 -36.22 -18.41 2.22
N ASP A 20 -35.58 -18.84 3.30
CA ASP A 20 -34.14 -19.01 3.36
C ASP A 20 -33.74 -19.96 2.22
N LYS A 21 -32.91 -19.47 1.31
CA LYS A 21 -32.47 -20.24 0.14
C LYS A 21 -31.76 -21.54 0.50
N SER A 22 -31.36 -21.71 1.76
CA SER A 22 -30.77 -22.94 2.31
C SER A 22 -31.76 -24.11 2.36
N GLN A 23 -33.06 -23.82 2.49
CA GLN A 23 -34.10 -24.88 2.47
C GLN A 23 -34.44 -25.39 1.06
N MET A 24 -34.10 -24.62 0.03
CA MET A 24 -34.44 -24.95 -1.36
C MET A 24 -33.57 -26.09 -1.93
N TYR A 25 -32.42 -26.34 -1.33
CA TYR A 25 -31.48 -27.37 -1.78
C TYR A 25 -31.38 -28.57 -0.82
N GLY A 26 -32.21 -28.63 0.22
CA GLY A 26 -32.27 -29.79 1.12
C GLY A 26 -31.01 -30.10 1.91
N VAL A 27 -30.07 -29.17 1.97
CA VAL A 27 -28.78 -29.32 2.64
C VAL A 27 -28.66 -28.25 3.73
N SER A 28 -29.36 -28.45 4.84
CA SER A 28 -28.98 -27.77 6.06
C SER A 28 -27.75 -28.48 6.62
N GLN A 29 -26.56 -27.93 6.35
CA GLN A 29 -25.35 -28.37 7.01
C GLN A 29 -24.96 -27.32 8.04
N PRO A 30 -25.34 -27.47 9.31
CA PRO A 30 -25.01 -26.55 10.37
C PRO A 30 -23.51 -26.55 10.72
N ASP A 31 -22.74 -27.55 10.29
CA ASP A 31 -21.39 -27.80 10.75
C ASP A 31 -20.29 -27.73 9.69
N TRP A 32 -20.58 -27.21 8.50
CA TRP A 32 -19.50 -26.97 7.55
C TRP A 32 -18.74 -25.72 7.97
N PRO A 33 -17.43 -25.85 8.23
CA PRO A 33 -16.61 -24.67 8.44
C PRO A 33 -16.73 -23.76 7.21
N SER A 34 -16.85 -22.46 7.45
CA SER A 34 -16.86 -21.47 6.37
C SER A 34 -15.72 -21.80 5.40
N PRO A 35 -15.98 -21.98 4.10
CA PRO A 35 -14.96 -22.38 3.14
C PRO A 35 -13.82 -21.38 3.03
N VAL A 36 -14.02 -20.17 3.53
CA VAL A 36 -13.04 -19.10 3.59
C VAL A 36 -13.04 -18.52 4.99
N ASN A 37 -11.88 -18.53 5.64
CA ASN A 37 -11.71 -17.91 6.96
C ASN A 37 -11.34 -16.42 6.77
N ASP A 38 -12.33 -15.57 6.52
CA ASP A 38 -12.18 -14.13 6.31
C ASP A 38 -11.70 -13.39 7.57
N GLN A 39 -11.59 -14.07 8.70
CA GLN A 39 -11.13 -13.49 9.97
C GLN A 39 -9.65 -13.75 10.27
N GLU A 40 -8.98 -14.49 9.41
CA GLU A 40 -7.57 -14.81 9.62
C GLU A 40 -6.70 -13.56 9.47
N ARG A 41 -5.91 -13.30 10.49
CA ARG A 41 -4.91 -12.22 10.45
C ARG A 41 -3.58 -12.78 9.98
N ARG A 42 -2.97 -12.11 9.05
CA ARG A 42 -1.67 -12.50 8.49
C ARG A 42 -0.65 -11.39 8.67
N LEU A 43 0.58 -11.78 8.83
CA LEU A 43 1.73 -10.89 8.77
C LEU A 43 2.46 -11.17 7.45
N PHE A 44 2.63 -10.14 6.66
CA PHE A 44 3.45 -10.16 5.46
C PHE A 44 4.61 -9.20 5.63
N THR A 45 5.79 -9.59 5.23
CA THR A 45 6.98 -8.74 5.23
C THR A 45 7.77 -9.01 3.96
N LEU A 46 8.09 -7.95 3.25
CA LEU A 46 8.90 -7.94 2.06
C LEU A 46 10.16 -7.10 2.32
N VAL A 47 11.30 -7.63 1.97
CA VAL A 47 12.57 -6.90 1.88
C VAL A 47 12.84 -6.70 0.39
N ASP A 48 12.53 -5.51 -0.14
CA ASP A 48 12.71 -5.23 -1.58
C ASP A 48 14.18 -4.92 -1.88
N VAL A 49 14.83 -4.18 -1.02
CA VAL A 49 16.23 -3.81 -1.16
C VAL A 49 16.99 -4.09 0.13
N LEU A 50 18.10 -4.78 0.03
CA LEU A 50 19.13 -4.88 1.06
C LEU A 50 20.48 -4.90 0.37
N GLU A 51 21.10 -3.73 0.26
CA GLU A 51 22.32 -3.55 -0.49
C GLU A 51 23.46 -3.08 0.41
N TYR A 52 24.61 -3.67 0.20
CA TYR A 52 25.88 -3.19 0.71
C TYR A 52 26.76 -2.82 -0.48
N ARG A 53 27.15 -1.56 -0.56
CA ARG A 53 27.98 -1.04 -1.65
C ARG A 53 29.35 -0.64 -1.12
N PRO A 54 30.37 -1.50 -1.22
CA PRO A 54 31.72 -1.11 -0.89
C PRO A 54 32.23 -0.13 -1.95
N ARG A 55 32.73 1.02 -1.53
CA ARG A 55 33.42 1.97 -2.39
C ARG A 55 34.90 1.96 -2.04
N THR A 56 35.73 1.63 -2.99
CA THR A 56 37.19 1.72 -2.92
C THR A 56 37.65 2.94 -3.72
N GLY A 57 38.25 3.91 -3.07
CA GLY A 57 38.78 5.13 -3.73
C GLY A 57 39.94 5.72 -2.97
N GLU A 58 40.62 6.75 -3.53
CA GLU A 58 41.82 7.39 -2.99
C GLU A 58 41.65 8.11 -1.64
N GLY A 59 40.55 7.94 -0.93
CA GLY A 59 40.27 8.59 0.35
C GLY A 59 39.89 7.64 1.51
N GLY A 60 39.99 6.34 1.30
CA GLY A 60 39.60 5.36 2.33
C GLY A 60 38.53 4.37 1.83
N SER A 61 38.30 3.31 2.62
CA SER A 61 37.26 2.35 2.34
C SER A 61 35.93 2.89 2.87
N ASN A 62 35.07 3.32 1.99
CA ASN A 62 33.74 3.82 2.30
C ASN A 62 32.72 2.77 1.90
N SER A 63 31.64 2.66 2.66
CA SER A 63 30.58 1.70 2.39
C SER A 63 29.23 2.35 2.55
N ASP A 64 28.34 2.08 1.63
CA ASP A 64 26.94 2.49 1.72
C ASP A 64 26.07 1.27 2.07
N TYR A 65 25.14 1.47 2.96
CA TYR A 65 24.05 0.52 3.24
C TYR A 65 22.74 1.14 2.77
N ARG A 66 21.98 0.39 2.01
CA ARG A 66 20.62 0.75 1.61
C ARG A 66 19.66 -0.38 1.93
N TRP A 67 18.52 -0.05 2.50
CA TRP A 67 17.44 -0.99 2.75
C TRP A 67 16.11 -0.39 2.34
N ASP A 68 15.21 -1.25 1.93
CA ASP A 68 13.80 -0.98 1.69
C ASP A 68 13.00 -2.18 2.20
N LEU A 69 12.20 -1.94 3.21
CA LEU A 69 11.43 -2.95 3.91
C LEU A 69 9.99 -2.47 4.00
N GLU A 70 9.09 -3.32 3.57
CA GLU A 70 7.66 -3.08 3.62
C GLU A 70 6.95 -4.29 4.22
N GLY A 71 5.88 -4.06 4.98
CA GLY A 71 5.07 -5.14 5.48
C GLY A 71 3.71 -4.67 5.96
N TRP A 72 2.84 -5.64 6.20
CA TRP A 72 1.54 -5.36 6.78
C TRP A 72 1.09 -6.49 7.71
N TYR A 73 0.26 -6.11 8.67
CA TYR A 73 -0.42 -7.03 9.58
C TYR A 73 -1.91 -6.75 9.55
N GLY A 74 -2.73 -7.76 9.34
CA GLY A 74 -4.18 -7.61 9.35
C GLY A 74 -4.91 -8.71 8.59
N GLY A 75 -6.19 -8.45 8.31
CA GLY A 75 -7.06 -9.31 7.51
C GLY A 75 -7.30 -8.72 6.12
N ASP A 76 -8.35 -9.18 5.47
CA ASP A 76 -8.65 -8.81 4.09
C ASP A 76 -9.10 -7.36 3.92
N HIS A 77 -9.79 -6.80 4.93
CA HIS A 77 -10.38 -5.46 4.85
C HIS A 77 -9.56 -4.37 5.54
N ASN A 78 -8.83 -4.73 6.59
CA ASN A 78 -8.11 -3.77 7.43
C ASN A 78 -6.69 -4.27 7.64
N ARG A 79 -5.71 -3.42 7.34
CA ARG A 79 -4.27 -3.74 7.45
C ARG A 79 -3.53 -2.60 8.12
N LEU A 80 -2.60 -2.95 8.97
CA LEU A 80 -1.62 -2.02 9.49
C LEU A 80 -0.33 -2.21 8.68
N TRP A 81 0.05 -1.18 7.95
CA TRP A 81 1.24 -1.16 7.11
C TRP A 81 2.40 -0.53 7.85
N PHE A 82 3.55 -1.12 7.69
CA PHE A 82 4.82 -0.53 8.11
C PHE A 82 5.78 -0.53 6.93
N LYS A 83 6.41 0.60 6.70
CA LYS A 83 7.41 0.77 5.64
C LYS A 83 8.65 1.40 6.28
N SER A 84 9.83 0.92 5.91
CA SER A 84 11.11 1.50 6.35
C SER A 84 12.08 1.50 5.19
N GLU A 85 12.46 2.68 4.78
CA GLU A 85 13.47 2.91 3.75
C GLU A 85 14.62 3.68 4.37
N GLY A 86 15.86 3.36 3.97
CA GLY A 86 16.97 4.14 4.43
C GLY A 86 18.25 3.87 3.68
N GLN A 87 19.13 4.85 3.81
CA GLN A 87 20.49 4.82 3.27
C GLN A 87 21.46 5.38 4.31
N ARG A 88 22.61 4.76 4.45
CA ARG A 88 23.68 5.22 5.33
C ARG A 88 25.01 5.17 4.63
N ASP A 89 25.73 6.29 4.60
CA ASP A 89 27.13 6.38 4.18
C ASP A 89 28.03 6.28 5.41
N THR A 90 29.03 5.42 5.36
CA THR A 90 29.99 5.23 6.44
C THR A 90 31.24 6.10 6.31
N ALA A 91 31.39 6.84 5.21
CA ALA A 91 32.61 7.58 4.86
C ALA A 91 32.84 8.84 5.68
N PHE A 92 31.82 9.63 5.87
CA PHE A 92 31.93 10.93 6.54
C PHE A 92 30.87 11.06 7.61
N LYS A 93 31.30 10.97 8.91
CA LYS A 93 30.43 11.21 10.07
C LYS A 93 28.99 10.78 9.84
N ALA A 94 28.82 9.51 9.47
CA ALA A 94 27.53 8.82 9.40
C ALA A 94 26.40 9.69 8.82
N ASP A 95 26.56 10.16 7.57
CA ASP A 95 25.43 10.72 6.86
C ASP A 95 24.42 9.60 6.64
N TYR A 96 23.21 9.80 7.12
CA TYR A 96 22.14 8.83 6.97
C TYR A 96 20.85 9.54 6.60
N ASP A 97 20.01 8.82 5.86
CA ASP A 97 18.66 9.18 5.53
C ASP A 97 17.78 7.97 5.86
N VAL A 98 16.85 8.14 6.77
CA VAL A 98 15.96 7.08 7.26
C VAL A 98 14.53 7.57 7.25
N ASP A 99 13.69 6.77 6.65
CA ASP A 99 12.26 6.97 6.57
C ASP A 99 11.53 5.82 7.25
N PHE A 100 10.56 6.14 8.04
CA PHE A 100 9.68 5.17 8.67
C PHE A 100 8.23 5.61 8.54
N GLN A 101 7.36 4.70 8.07
CA GLN A 101 5.94 4.96 7.91
C GLN A 101 5.12 3.90 8.64
N LEU A 102 4.08 4.34 9.32
CA LEU A 102 3.07 3.49 9.93
C LEU A 102 1.70 3.96 9.44
N LEU A 103 1.01 3.11 8.68
CA LEU A 103 -0.22 3.47 8.00
C LEU A 103 -1.31 2.44 8.32
N TYR A 104 -2.50 2.92 8.60
CA TYR A 104 -3.69 2.11 8.64
C TYR A 104 -4.32 2.10 7.25
N GLY A 105 -4.41 0.91 6.66
CA GLY A 105 -5.03 0.67 5.36
C GLY A 105 -6.40 0.04 5.49
N ARG A 106 -7.34 0.55 4.73
CA ARG A 106 -8.67 -0.03 4.59
C ARG A 106 -8.99 -0.24 3.13
N PHE A 107 -9.43 -1.45 2.81
CA PHE A 107 -9.94 -1.79 1.49
C PHE A 107 -11.21 -0.99 1.19
N LEU A 108 -11.13 -0.12 0.19
CA LEU A 108 -12.21 0.79 -0.16
C LEU A 108 -13.02 0.29 -1.36
N TRP A 109 -12.32 -0.27 -2.36
CA TRP A 109 -12.94 -0.73 -3.60
C TRP A 109 -12.15 -1.91 -4.16
N LYS A 110 -12.72 -2.66 -5.12
CA LYS A 110 -12.18 -3.92 -5.66
C LYS A 110 -10.67 -3.97 -5.95
N HIS A 111 -10.02 -2.82 -6.07
CA HIS A 111 -8.61 -2.71 -6.47
C HIS A 111 -7.84 -1.64 -5.70
N TYR A 112 -8.48 -0.94 -4.75
CA TYR A 112 -7.85 0.20 -4.07
C TYR A 112 -7.99 0.13 -2.56
N ASP A 113 -6.86 0.35 -1.90
CA ASP A 113 -6.75 0.54 -0.46
C ASP A 113 -6.50 2.02 -0.17
N ILE A 114 -7.28 2.61 0.71
CA ILE A 114 -6.95 3.90 1.29
C ILE A 114 -6.06 3.69 2.51
N GLN A 115 -5.02 4.48 2.62
CA GLN A 115 -4.06 4.42 3.72
C GLN A 115 -4.01 5.78 4.42
N VAL A 116 -4.03 5.76 5.75
CA VAL A 116 -3.90 6.97 6.57
C VAL A 116 -2.96 6.68 7.73
N GLY A 117 -2.03 7.58 7.99
CA GLY A 117 -1.10 7.36 9.11
C GLY A 117 -0.05 8.44 9.25
N GLY A 118 1.13 8.05 9.69
CA GLY A 118 2.26 8.92 9.93
C GLY A 118 3.52 8.44 9.25
N ARG A 119 4.35 9.40 8.87
CA ARG A 119 5.71 9.22 8.36
C ARG A 119 6.67 10.03 9.20
N MET A 120 7.79 9.44 9.53
CA MET A 120 8.89 10.10 10.20
C MET A 120 10.12 9.98 9.31
N GLU A 121 10.66 11.11 8.91
CA GLU A 121 11.88 11.22 8.12
C GLU A 121 12.98 11.82 8.97
N THR A 122 14.15 11.21 8.95
CA THR A 122 15.32 11.66 9.70
C THR A 122 16.53 11.66 8.80
N GLN A 123 17.13 12.82 8.64
CA GLN A 123 18.35 13.02 7.85
C GLN A 123 19.48 13.52 8.74
N SER A 124 20.66 12.98 8.53
CA SER A 124 21.90 13.50 9.09
C SER A 124 22.82 13.93 7.96
N PHE A 125 23.20 15.19 7.97
CA PHE A 125 24.12 15.75 6.99
C PHE A 125 25.15 16.60 7.67
N ARG A 126 26.43 16.27 7.49
CA ARG A 126 27.60 17.00 8.03
C ARG A 126 27.54 17.27 9.54
N GLY A 127 26.94 16.36 10.31
CA GLY A 127 26.86 16.45 11.78
C GLY A 127 25.66 17.25 12.32
N GLY A 128 24.74 17.69 11.45
CA GLY A 128 23.43 18.19 11.83
C GLY A 128 22.37 17.10 11.62
N ASN A 129 21.52 16.87 12.62
CA ASN A 129 20.39 15.95 12.50
C ASN A 129 19.11 16.75 12.33
N VAL A 130 18.35 16.43 11.32
CA VAL A 130 17.03 17.01 11.08
C VAL A 130 16.02 15.88 11.04
N ALA A 131 14.94 16.03 11.80
CA ALA A 131 13.84 15.09 11.79
C ALA A 131 12.52 15.83 11.56
N ARG A 132 11.64 15.24 10.76
CA ARG A 132 10.28 15.75 10.57
C ARG A 132 9.26 14.64 10.63
N GLY A 133 8.11 14.97 11.21
CA GLY A 133 6.92 14.14 11.20
C GLY A 133 5.92 14.66 10.16
N MET A 134 5.29 13.74 9.46
CA MET A 134 4.28 14.05 8.45
C MET A 134 3.05 13.18 8.65
N GLY A 135 1.87 13.76 8.48
CA GLY A 135 0.65 13.01 8.25
C GLY A 135 0.63 12.49 6.82
N VAL A 136 0.13 11.30 6.62
CA VAL A 136 0.07 10.62 5.31
C VAL A 136 -1.37 10.24 5.00
N ILE A 137 -1.80 10.55 3.80
CA ILE A 137 -3.04 10.03 3.20
C ILE A 137 -2.65 9.43 1.85
N GLY A 138 -2.79 8.12 1.72
CA GLY A 138 -2.39 7.38 0.54
C GLY A 138 -3.55 6.63 -0.11
N LEU A 139 -3.38 6.36 -1.38
CA LEU A 139 -4.20 5.46 -2.16
C LEU A 139 -3.26 4.50 -2.88
N GLN A 140 -3.41 3.22 -2.60
CA GLN A 140 -2.63 2.16 -3.23
C GLN A 140 -3.57 1.17 -3.89
N GLY A 141 -3.21 0.65 -5.05
CA GLY A 141 -4.03 -0.35 -5.71
C GLY A 141 -3.32 -1.09 -6.82
N ILE A 142 -3.80 -2.31 -7.06
CA ILE A 142 -3.45 -3.10 -8.24
C ILE A 142 -4.63 -2.99 -9.20
N VAL A 143 -4.45 -2.19 -10.23
CA VAL A 143 -5.47 -2.01 -11.28
C VAL A 143 -5.45 -3.22 -12.21
N PRO A 144 -6.57 -3.61 -12.85
CA PRO A 144 -6.58 -4.66 -13.86
C PRO A 144 -5.45 -4.48 -14.88
N TYR A 145 -4.86 -5.59 -15.36
CA TYR A 145 -3.70 -5.65 -16.25
C TYR A 145 -2.32 -5.46 -15.58
N ASN A 146 -2.19 -5.81 -14.29
CA ASN A 146 -0.92 -5.77 -13.54
C ASN A 146 -0.28 -4.36 -13.48
N TYR A 147 -1.10 -3.36 -13.27
CA TYR A 147 -0.63 -2.02 -12.96
C TYR A 147 -0.67 -1.81 -11.46
N GLU A 148 0.46 -1.50 -10.88
CA GLU A 148 0.55 -1.05 -9.49
C GLU A 148 0.56 0.48 -9.49
N PHE A 149 -0.34 1.04 -8.72
CA PHE A 149 -0.48 2.47 -8.56
C PHE A 149 -0.40 2.80 -7.08
N GLU A 150 0.45 3.74 -6.74
CA GLU A 150 0.57 4.28 -5.39
C GLU A 150 0.60 5.82 -5.48
N SER A 151 -0.27 6.46 -4.73
CA SER A 151 -0.24 7.90 -4.53
C SER A 151 -0.32 8.22 -3.05
N ALA A 152 0.46 9.18 -2.59
CA ALA A 152 0.45 9.63 -1.22
C ALA A 152 0.56 11.15 -1.15
N LEU A 153 -0.23 11.73 -0.26
CA LEU A 153 -0.15 13.11 0.17
C LEU A 153 0.49 13.14 1.56
N PHE A 154 1.47 14.00 1.72
CA PHE A 154 2.19 14.21 2.97
C PHE A 154 1.93 15.63 3.45
N ILE A 155 1.58 15.76 4.72
CA ILE A 155 1.36 17.05 5.38
C ILE A 155 2.32 17.11 6.55
N ASP A 156 3.32 17.97 6.44
CA ASP A 156 4.32 18.21 7.48
C ASP A 156 3.69 18.93 8.70
N GLN A 157 4.30 18.75 9.84
CA GLN A 157 3.97 19.46 11.09
C GLN A 157 3.98 20.99 10.96
N ARG A 158 4.63 21.55 9.94
CA ARG A 158 4.65 23.00 9.61
C ARG A 158 3.61 23.39 8.56
N GLY A 159 2.78 22.46 8.11
CA GLY A 159 1.77 22.67 7.08
C GLY A 159 2.31 22.61 5.65
N ALA A 160 3.56 22.20 5.44
CA ALA A 160 4.06 21.95 4.11
C ALA A 160 3.42 20.69 3.53
N VAL A 161 2.96 20.80 2.28
CA VAL A 161 2.26 19.71 1.58
C VAL A 161 3.12 19.23 0.42
N SER A 162 3.28 17.92 0.35
CA SER A 162 3.94 17.23 -0.76
C SER A 162 3.14 16.02 -1.21
N ALA A 163 3.35 15.59 -2.43
CA ALA A 163 2.71 14.43 -3.02
C ALA A 163 3.74 13.54 -3.70
N ARG A 164 3.56 12.22 -3.55
CA ARG A 164 4.31 11.20 -4.29
C ARG A 164 3.33 10.45 -5.16
N LEU A 165 3.73 10.18 -6.38
CA LEU A 165 3.01 9.34 -7.31
C LEU A 165 3.97 8.29 -7.86
N SER A 166 3.64 7.03 -7.67
CA SER A 166 4.39 5.90 -8.22
C SER A 166 3.48 5.04 -9.08
N TYR A 167 4.00 4.60 -10.20
CA TYR A 167 3.31 3.75 -11.14
C TYR A 167 4.26 2.68 -11.65
N THR A 168 3.87 1.44 -11.52
CA THR A 168 4.68 0.29 -11.95
C THR A 168 3.85 -0.61 -12.85
N LYS A 169 4.45 -1.10 -13.91
CA LYS A 169 3.82 -2.04 -14.82
C LYS A 169 4.76 -3.16 -15.22
N ASP A 170 4.24 -4.39 -15.12
CA ASP A 170 4.90 -5.59 -15.61
C ASP A 170 4.40 -5.92 -17.02
N PHE A 171 5.34 -6.06 -17.96
CA PHE A 171 5.13 -6.54 -19.31
C PHE A 171 5.74 -7.92 -19.45
N LEU A 172 4.91 -8.94 -19.65
CA LEU A 172 5.38 -10.29 -19.92
C LEU A 172 5.87 -10.37 -21.38
N LEU A 173 7.17 -10.26 -21.59
CA LEU A 173 7.78 -10.42 -22.92
C LEU A 173 7.74 -11.88 -23.35
N THR A 174 7.96 -12.79 -22.41
CA THR A 174 7.74 -14.23 -22.54
C THR A 174 7.14 -14.77 -21.25
N GLN A 175 6.81 -16.07 -21.20
CA GLN A 175 6.32 -16.70 -19.97
C GLN A 175 7.29 -16.61 -18.78
N ARG A 176 8.57 -16.33 -19.01
CA ARG A 176 9.62 -16.26 -18.00
C ARG A 176 10.38 -14.94 -17.97
N LEU A 177 10.25 -14.14 -19.01
CA LEU A 177 10.94 -12.87 -19.12
C LEU A 177 9.94 -11.74 -18.95
N ILE A 178 10.10 -10.98 -17.88
CA ILE A 178 9.22 -9.89 -17.48
C ILE A 178 10.02 -8.60 -17.56
N PHE A 179 9.50 -7.64 -18.30
CA PHE A 179 10.01 -6.27 -18.30
C PHE A 179 9.12 -5.43 -17.40
N GLN A 180 9.70 -4.83 -16.38
CA GLN A 180 9.01 -3.95 -15.45
C GLN A 180 9.43 -2.51 -15.72
N GLY A 181 8.45 -1.68 -16.02
CA GLY A 181 8.60 -0.23 -16.11
C GLY A 181 8.08 0.43 -14.84
N ARG A 182 8.86 1.32 -14.22
CA ARG A 182 8.48 2.12 -13.06
C ARG A 182 8.60 3.61 -13.39
N PHE A 183 7.61 4.34 -12.99
CA PHE A 183 7.58 5.80 -13.03
C PHE A 183 7.33 6.30 -11.62
N GLU A 184 8.13 7.25 -11.16
CA GLU A 184 7.94 7.88 -9.87
C GLU A 184 8.13 9.39 -9.98
N THR A 185 7.29 10.14 -9.31
CA THR A 185 7.40 11.59 -9.22
C THR A 185 7.05 12.11 -7.85
N ASN A 186 7.82 13.10 -7.40
CA ASN A 186 7.61 13.80 -6.15
C ASN A 186 7.34 15.28 -6.44
N LEU A 187 6.22 15.77 -5.92
CA LEU A 187 5.74 17.14 -6.04
C LEU A 187 5.71 17.77 -4.66
N ALA A 188 6.15 19.01 -4.53
CA ALA A 188 5.97 19.77 -3.30
C ALA A 188 5.34 21.13 -3.61
N LEU A 189 4.30 21.49 -2.84
CA LEU A 189 3.64 22.79 -3.00
C LEU A 189 4.48 23.93 -2.43
N GLN A 190 5.32 23.62 -1.45
CA GLN A 190 6.13 24.61 -0.74
C GLN A 190 7.60 24.19 -0.69
N ARG A 191 8.48 25.20 -0.67
CA ARG A 191 9.91 24.96 -0.52
C ARG A 191 10.25 24.69 0.94
N VAL A 192 10.96 23.58 1.21
CA VAL A 192 11.48 23.23 2.53
C VAL A 192 13.01 23.13 2.44
N GLU A 193 13.70 24.22 2.81
CA GLU A 193 15.15 24.36 2.62
C GLU A 193 15.96 23.32 3.42
N GLU A 194 15.47 22.94 4.60
CA GLU A 194 16.14 21.96 5.48
C GLU A 194 16.27 20.58 4.85
N PHE A 195 15.35 20.22 3.94
CA PHE A 195 15.33 18.93 3.23
C PHE A 195 15.67 19.06 1.74
N THR A 196 16.22 20.20 1.32
CA THR A 196 16.58 20.47 -0.08
C THR A 196 15.39 20.29 -1.04
N THR A 197 14.17 20.41 -0.52
CA THR A 197 12.94 20.24 -1.29
C THR A 197 12.55 21.57 -1.93
N GLY A 198 12.59 21.65 -3.26
CA GLY A 198 12.09 22.80 -4.02
C GLY A 198 10.56 22.81 -4.11
N SER A 199 9.95 23.96 -4.42
CA SER A 199 8.53 24.02 -4.79
C SER A 199 8.34 23.54 -6.24
N GLY A 200 7.30 22.76 -6.48
CA GLY A 200 6.95 22.18 -7.79
C GLY A 200 7.41 20.73 -7.94
N LEU A 201 7.86 20.37 -9.12
CA LEU A 201 8.37 19.03 -9.44
C LEU A 201 9.79 18.89 -8.88
N ASN A 202 9.97 18.04 -7.87
CA ASN A 202 11.27 17.83 -7.24
C ASN A 202 12.04 16.66 -7.83
N ASN A 203 11.34 15.61 -8.18
CA ASN A 203 11.95 14.42 -8.75
C ASN A 203 11.06 13.82 -9.83
N LEU A 204 11.69 13.32 -10.87
CA LEU A 204 11.06 12.53 -11.93
C LEU A 204 11.98 11.34 -12.21
N GLU A 205 11.55 10.16 -11.85
CA GLU A 205 12.33 8.95 -11.99
C GLU A 205 11.66 7.95 -12.92
N PHE A 206 12.44 7.42 -13.86
CA PHE A 206 12.04 6.33 -14.73
C PHE A 206 12.94 5.14 -14.46
N GLY A 207 12.34 4.05 -13.99
CA GLY A 207 13.02 2.78 -13.76
C GLY A 207 12.65 1.75 -14.81
N ALA A 208 13.62 0.96 -15.23
CA ALA A 208 13.41 -0.21 -16.07
C ALA A 208 14.14 -1.39 -15.44
N ARG A 209 13.42 -2.49 -15.23
CA ARG A 209 13.97 -3.74 -14.66
C ARG A 209 13.60 -4.91 -15.59
N LEU A 210 14.55 -5.76 -15.85
CA LEU A 210 14.33 -7.01 -16.57
C LEU A 210 14.48 -8.17 -15.58
N ARG A 211 13.41 -8.97 -15.41
CA ARG A 211 13.36 -10.11 -14.49
C ARG A 211 13.19 -11.40 -15.29
N TYR A 212 14.05 -12.36 -15.03
CA TYR A 212 13.94 -13.69 -15.61
C TYR A 212 13.63 -14.73 -14.53
N GLU A 213 12.54 -15.46 -14.70
CA GLU A 213 12.11 -16.50 -13.77
C GLU A 213 12.76 -17.83 -14.15
N VAL A 214 13.77 -18.23 -13.38
CA VAL A 214 14.51 -19.50 -13.62
C VAL A 214 13.65 -20.70 -13.26
N ARG A 215 12.84 -20.60 -12.21
CA ARG A 215 11.91 -21.63 -11.73
C ARG A 215 10.56 -21.02 -11.45
N ARG A 216 9.49 -21.67 -11.88
CA ARG A 216 8.13 -21.42 -11.40
C ARG A 216 7.85 -22.43 -10.28
N GLU A 217 7.53 -21.95 -9.10
CA GLU A 217 6.93 -22.74 -8.03
C GLU A 217 5.41 -22.69 -8.11
#